data_0b4a6ce88aa3dc0016ed320969721b96
#
_entry.id   0b4a6ce88aa3dc0016ed320969721b96
#
_cell.length_a   1.000
_cell.length_b   1.000
_cell.length_c   1.000
_cell.angle_alpha   90.00
_cell.angle_beta   90.00
_cell.angle_gamma   90.00
#
_symmetry.space_group_name_H-M   'P 1'
#
loop_
_entity.id
_entity.type
_entity.pdbx_description
1 polymer ?
#
loop_
_entity_poly.entity_id
_entity_poly.type
_entity_poly.pdbx_seq_one_letter_code
_entity_poly.pdbx_strand_id
1 'polypeptide(L)'
;MKRTICCALGAVFMSVFAFSACSKDETPKIEIPDGYTRETGENMFWENEDTVKNGTVVPNVGIRIYNYAPSIFEEDENTRHAYYCSNKYTVGNDPQKGSINADGNAQITDYIAYRKGVKLEDGNWYWSEKSYILAPLKGSETEGKHICDPNVVKGEFAYNGETYSYLMAYLAEGFTEFVNEYNHISLAVAKSPEGPWKRCGDINPLKKYTSDEYPEEWGDRKKHPYPETYLWGWGQASMISADKKGRVMMAYSSIRPYAEDGVTWKQAYMTTIDRYDFSDLNNIKKEYELTKMPITGIKRGGYQIPEVTNGDFAYEPAKNRIYMITDGRYDDTTGKAAGAPLSWIDNQGREPGDVFNNIANGVSAPKWNTVASVLGTDRVNNIASHNTAIIRNAYGWLNDASEIEVAVTGSCVKANVFKVHPESTKNDTNAMLWTYRILRKSITIVERKEEQQ
;
A
#
# COMPACT_ATOMS: atom_id res chain seq x y z
N MET A 1 8.61 -32.39 -83.82
CA MET A 1 7.70 -31.39 -83.29
C MET A 1 8.55 -30.18 -82.82
N LYS A 2 8.49 -29.15 -83.59
CA LYS A 2 9.26 -27.89 -83.33
C LYS A 2 8.41 -26.97 -82.50
N ARG A 3 8.89 -26.45 -81.39
CA ARG A 3 8.26 -25.33 -80.67
C ARG A 3 9.16 -24.10 -80.82
N THR A 4 8.58 -23.10 -81.41
CA THR A 4 9.13 -21.78 -81.68
C THR A 4 9.13 -20.96 -80.38
N ILE A 5 10.27 -20.33 -80.11
CA ILE A 5 10.44 -19.34 -79.06
C ILE A 5 10.29 -17.95 -79.64
N CYS A 6 9.28 -17.21 -79.17
CA CYS A 6 9.17 -15.77 -79.43
C CYS A 6 9.86 -14.98 -78.34
N CYS A 7 10.90 -14.22 -78.71
CA CYS A 7 11.48 -13.20 -77.87
C CYS A 7 10.64 -11.90 -78.01
N ALA A 8 10.13 -11.39 -76.91
CA ALA A 8 9.59 -10.06 -76.83
C ALA A 8 10.57 -9.15 -76.07
N LEU A 9 11.10 -8.17 -76.77
CA LEU A 9 11.86 -7.06 -76.14
C LEU A 9 10.89 -6.14 -75.41
N GLY A 10 11.00 -6.04 -74.11
CA GLY A 10 10.32 -5.05 -73.30
C GLY A 10 11.25 -3.89 -72.96
N ALA A 11 10.94 -2.71 -73.43
CA ALA A 11 11.65 -1.48 -73.11
C ALA A 11 11.47 -1.09 -71.64
N VAL A 12 12.57 -0.94 -70.92
CA VAL A 12 12.59 -0.46 -69.54
C VAL A 12 12.52 1.08 -69.55
N PHE A 13 11.38 1.60 -69.13
CA PHE A 13 11.21 3.00 -68.76
C PHE A 13 11.73 3.19 -67.33
N MET A 14 12.88 3.84 -67.17
CA MET A 14 13.32 4.36 -65.88
C MET A 14 12.54 5.62 -65.56
N SER A 15 11.50 5.50 -64.70
CA SER A 15 10.89 6.64 -64.06
C SER A 15 11.70 6.98 -62.79
N VAL A 16 12.40 8.08 -62.83
CA VAL A 16 13.05 8.66 -61.63
C VAL A 16 11.94 9.24 -60.76
N PHE A 17 11.55 8.48 -59.74
CA PHE A 17 10.79 9.01 -58.63
C PHE A 17 11.72 9.80 -57.72
N ALA A 18 11.67 11.11 -57.77
CA ALA A 18 12.21 11.96 -56.73
C ALA A 18 11.35 11.78 -55.47
N PHE A 19 11.86 10.97 -54.55
CA PHE A 19 11.29 10.93 -53.19
C PHE A 19 11.67 12.23 -52.48
N SER A 20 10.75 13.17 -52.46
CA SER A 20 10.77 14.28 -51.53
C SER A 20 10.38 13.77 -50.15
N ALA A 21 11.33 13.13 -49.48
CA ALA A 21 11.15 12.73 -48.11
C ALA A 21 11.56 13.89 -47.19
N CYS A 22 10.61 14.72 -46.88
CA CYS A 22 10.62 15.54 -45.67
C CYS A 22 9.23 15.42 -45.01
N SER A 23 8.88 14.23 -44.58
CA SER A 23 7.98 14.11 -43.45
C SER A 23 8.84 14.35 -42.20
N LYS A 24 8.74 15.53 -41.61
CA LYS A 24 9.03 15.66 -40.21
C LYS A 24 8.12 14.65 -39.55
N ASP A 25 8.69 13.59 -38.97
CA ASP A 25 8.00 12.75 -37.99
C ASP A 25 7.63 13.67 -36.83
N GLU A 26 6.49 14.34 -36.95
CA GLU A 26 5.86 14.93 -35.78
C GLU A 26 5.36 13.76 -34.97
N THR A 27 6.13 13.40 -33.97
CA THR A 27 5.67 12.51 -32.93
C THR A 27 4.32 13.04 -32.45
N PRO A 28 3.25 12.23 -32.48
CA PRO A 28 1.92 12.72 -32.08
C PRO A 28 2.03 13.36 -30.71
N LYS A 29 1.58 14.60 -30.61
CA LYS A 29 1.62 15.36 -29.37
C LYS A 29 0.58 14.73 -28.45
N ILE A 30 1.07 13.99 -27.43
CA ILE A 30 0.21 13.37 -26.43
C ILE A 30 -0.50 14.49 -25.66
N GLU A 31 -1.82 14.43 -25.62
CA GLU A 31 -2.64 15.36 -24.87
C GLU A 31 -2.73 14.86 -23.41
N ILE A 32 -2.02 15.56 -22.54
CA ILE A 32 -2.04 15.28 -21.09
C ILE A 32 -3.25 16.01 -20.50
N PRO A 33 -4.13 15.32 -19.75
CA PRO A 33 -5.26 15.97 -19.08
C PRO A 33 -4.78 17.07 -18.12
N ASP A 34 -5.56 18.14 -18.00
CA ASP A 34 -5.25 19.27 -17.13
C ASP A 34 -5.07 18.79 -15.67
N GLY A 35 -4.03 19.27 -15.01
CA GLY A 35 -3.70 18.89 -13.63
C GLY A 35 -3.06 17.50 -13.46
N TYR A 36 -2.76 16.81 -14.59
CA TYR A 36 -2.06 15.53 -14.50
C TYR A 36 -0.55 15.69 -14.70
N THR A 37 0.21 14.92 -13.93
CA THR A 37 1.67 14.87 -14.01
C THR A 37 2.16 13.45 -14.26
N ARG A 38 3.19 13.32 -15.12
CA ARG A 38 3.77 12.04 -15.49
C ARG A 38 4.59 11.43 -14.34
N GLU A 39 4.52 10.11 -14.17
CA GLU A 39 5.49 9.39 -13.35
C GLU A 39 6.92 9.65 -13.80
N THR A 40 7.84 9.73 -12.86
CA THR A 40 9.26 9.96 -13.17
C THR A 40 10.13 8.93 -12.47
N GLY A 41 10.73 8.05 -13.24
CA GLY A 41 11.49 6.92 -12.73
C GLY A 41 10.59 6.01 -11.90
N GLU A 42 10.92 5.80 -10.64
CA GLU A 42 10.12 5.00 -9.71
C GLU A 42 9.10 5.83 -8.93
N ASN A 43 9.20 7.14 -8.96
CA ASN A 43 8.32 8.04 -8.21
C ASN A 43 6.97 8.18 -8.91
N MET A 44 5.91 7.72 -8.24
CA MET A 44 4.56 7.72 -8.82
C MET A 44 3.94 9.11 -8.83
N PHE A 45 4.14 9.90 -7.79
CA PHE A 45 3.46 11.17 -7.61
C PHE A 45 4.44 12.33 -7.58
N TRP A 46 4.07 13.39 -8.31
CA TRP A 46 4.72 14.66 -8.21
C TRP A 46 3.99 15.53 -7.21
N GLU A 47 4.76 16.15 -6.35
CA GLU A 47 4.27 17.26 -5.56
C GLU A 47 4.71 18.57 -6.24
N ASN A 48 3.88 19.63 -6.12
CA ASN A 48 4.10 20.88 -6.83
C ASN A 48 5.48 21.53 -6.56
N GLU A 49 6.07 21.13 -5.45
CA GLU A 49 7.35 21.63 -4.98
C GLU A 49 8.54 20.74 -5.34
N ASP A 50 8.28 19.58 -5.91
CA ASP A 50 9.34 18.71 -6.41
C ASP A 50 9.90 19.26 -7.71
N THR A 51 11.20 19.16 -7.87
CA THR A 51 11.88 19.52 -9.12
C THR A 51 12.53 18.31 -9.77
N VAL A 52 12.66 18.35 -11.10
CA VAL A 52 13.39 17.31 -11.83
C VAL A 52 14.77 17.81 -12.18
N LYS A 53 15.77 17.06 -11.76
CA LYS A 53 17.15 17.31 -12.14
C LYS A 53 17.74 16.05 -12.76
N ASN A 54 18.12 16.13 -14.02
CA ASN A 54 18.70 15.00 -14.77
C ASN A 54 17.80 13.73 -14.72
N GLY A 55 16.48 13.89 -14.93
CA GLY A 55 15.55 12.77 -14.91
C GLY A 55 15.24 12.18 -13.52
N THR A 56 15.70 12.79 -12.46
CA THR A 56 15.45 12.37 -11.08
C THR A 56 14.64 13.45 -10.37
N VAL A 57 13.57 13.04 -9.68
CA VAL A 57 12.82 13.95 -8.81
C VAL A 57 13.71 14.37 -7.65
N VAL A 58 13.88 15.67 -7.49
CA VAL A 58 14.58 16.26 -6.36
C VAL A 58 13.53 16.93 -5.48
N PRO A 59 13.21 16.32 -4.33
CA PRO A 59 12.25 16.89 -3.40
C PRO A 59 12.75 18.24 -2.89
N ASN A 60 11.84 19.19 -2.78
CA ASN A 60 12.16 20.42 -2.07
C ASN A 60 12.22 20.12 -0.56
N VAL A 61 13.43 20.04 -0.03
CA VAL A 61 13.68 19.68 1.37
C VAL A 61 13.13 20.70 2.38
N GLY A 62 12.73 21.89 1.91
CA GLY A 62 12.02 22.88 2.74
C GLY A 62 10.56 22.57 2.94
N ILE A 63 10.03 21.56 2.23
CA ILE A 63 8.64 21.18 2.25
C ILE A 63 8.49 19.77 2.81
N ARG A 64 7.70 19.68 3.84
CA ARG A 64 7.39 18.43 4.49
C ARG A 64 6.30 17.71 3.69
N ILE A 65 6.69 16.72 2.90
CA ILE A 65 5.79 15.86 2.17
C ILE A 65 5.82 14.48 2.80
N TYR A 66 4.65 14.04 3.22
CA TYR A 66 4.45 12.76 3.85
C TYR A 66 3.37 12.02 3.07
N ASN A 67 3.80 11.23 2.07
CA ASN A 67 2.95 10.34 1.33
C ASN A 67 3.30 8.91 1.73
N TYR A 68 2.34 8.19 2.27
CA TYR A 68 2.61 7.00 3.06
C TYR A 68 1.48 5.98 2.93
N ALA A 69 1.76 4.71 3.16
CA ALA A 69 0.79 3.62 3.20
C ALA A 69 -0.17 3.60 1.99
N PRO A 70 0.35 3.33 0.78
CA PRO A 70 -0.49 3.30 -0.40
C PRO A 70 -1.42 2.10 -0.43
N SER A 71 -2.60 2.28 -1.03
CA SER A 71 -3.49 1.24 -1.53
C SER A 71 -3.85 1.60 -2.95
N ILE A 72 -3.49 0.77 -3.91
CA ILE A 72 -3.65 1.09 -5.33
C ILE A 72 -4.35 -0.05 -6.02
N PHE A 73 -5.41 0.28 -6.75
CA PHE A 73 -6.05 -0.71 -7.61
C PHE A 73 -6.21 -0.21 -9.06
N GLU A 74 -6.25 -1.17 -9.97
CA GLU A 74 -6.57 -0.99 -11.37
C GLU A 74 -8.07 -1.16 -11.57
N GLU A 75 -8.72 -0.14 -12.13
CA GLU A 75 -10.10 -0.23 -12.58
C GLU A 75 -10.15 -0.96 -13.93
N ASP A 76 -9.22 -0.61 -14.81
CA ASP A 76 -8.95 -1.23 -16.11
C ASP A 76 -7.45 -1.11 -16.45
N GLU A 77 -7.08 -1.50 -17.68
CA GLU A 77 -5.69 -1.48 -18.16
C GLU A 77 -5.06 -0.07 -18.25
N ASN A 78 -5.89 0.98 -18.26
CA ASN A 78 -5.48 2.36 -18.44
C ASN A 78 -5.88 3.28 -17.28
N THR A 79 -6.56 2.75 -16.26
CA THR A 79 -7.07 3.55 -15.14
C THR A 79 -6.68 2.93 -13.81
N ARG A 80 -6.07 3.73 -12.94
CA ARG A 80 -5.71 3.37 -11.56
C ARG A 80 -6.25 4.36 -10.56
N HIS A 81 -6.52 3.86 -9.37
CA HIS A 81 -6.94 4.66 -8.22
C HIS A 81 -5.97 4.42 -7.08
N ALA A 82 -5.41 5.50 -6.57
CA ALA A 82 -4.44 5.46 -5.46
C ALA A 82 -4.99 6.20 -4.25
N TYR A 83 -4.98 5.51 -3.12
CA TYR A 83 -5.32 6.03 -1.81
C TYR A 83 -4.09 5.92 -0.92
N TYR A 84 -3.85 6.92 -0.11
CA TYR A 84 -2.66 6.93 0.76
C TYR A 84 -2.80 7.95 1.88
N CYS A 85 -1.99 7.82 2.91
CA CYS A 85 -1.89 8.83 3.94
C CYS A 85 -1.10 10.02 3.44
N SER A 86 -1.54 11.21 3.76
CA SER A 86 -0.79 12.43 3.48
C SER A 86 -1.13 13.51 4.48
N ASN A 87 -0.12 14.25 4.89
CA ASN A 87 -0.32 15.45 5.67
C ASN A 87 -0.91 16.56 4.81
N LYS A 88 -1.88 17.28 5.34
CA LYS A 88 -2.35 18.53 4.73
C LYS A 88 -1.42 19.68 5.11
N TYR A 89 -0.25 19.70 4.49
CA TYR A 89 0.75 20.74 4.74
C TYR A 89 0.71 21.79 3.63
N THR A 90 0.60 23.06 4.00
CA THR A 90 0.79 24.18 3.07
C THR A 90 1.97 25.02 3.56
N VAL A 91 2.90 25.29 2.62
CA VAL A 91 4.03 26.19 2.88
C VAL A 91 3.50 27.55 3.32
N GLY A 92 3.97 28.05 4.48
CA GLY A 92 3.61 29.36 4.99
C GLY A 92 2.33 29.46 5.79
N ASN A 93 1.41 28.52 5.66
CA ASN A 93 0.26 28.37 6.55
C ASN A 93 0.30 26.97 7.11
N ASP A 94 0.91 26.84 8.29
CA ASP A 94 0.89 25.58 9.03
C ASP A 94 -0.54 25.31 9.52
N PRO A 95 -1.34 24.46 8.85
CA PRO A 95 -2.68 24.15 9.32
C PRO A 95 -2.63 23.34 10.61
N GLN A 96 -1.44 22.89 11.00
CA GLN A 96 -1.19 22.15 12.23
C GLN A 96 -0.75 23.04 13.38
N LYS A 97 -0.68 24.36 13.23
CA LYS A 97 -0.55 25.24 14.40
C LYS A 97 -1.66 25.02 15.43
N GLY A 98 -2.75 24.37 15.03
CA GLY A 98 -3.79 23.87 15.94
C GLY A 98 -3.59 22.45 16.46
N SER A 99 -2.61 21.70 15.94
CA SER A 99 -2.29 20.31 16.35
C SER A 99 -0.89 20.16 16.93
N ILE A 100 -0.27 21.27 17.34
CA ILE A 100 0.90 21.25 18.20
C ILE A 100 0.46 20.65 19.54
N ASN A 101 1.13 19.56 19.98
CA ASN A 101 0.88 18.98 21.29
C ASN A 101 1.21 19.99 22.41
N ALA A 102 0.86 19.64 23.64
CA ALA A 102 1.12 20.51 24.79
C ALA A 102 2.61 20.90 24.98
N ASP A 103 3.52 20.14 24.36
CA ASP A 103 4.97 20.35 24.42
C ASP A 103 5.49 21.25 23.27
N GLY A 104 4.60 21.76 22.41
CA GLY A 104 4.96 22.60 21.29
C GLY A 104 5.48 21.85 20.06
N ASN A 105 5.44 20.52 20.05
CA ASN A 105 5.87 19.69 18.93
C ASN A 105 4.75 19.56 17.91
N ALA A 106 5.07 19.75 16.63
CA ALA A 106 4.13 19.51 15.54
C ALA A 106 3.75 18.03 15.51
N GLN A 107 2.48 17.72 15.70
CA GLN A 107 1.97 16.38 15.55
C GLN A 107 1.73 16.09 14.05
N ILE A 108 2.04 14.87 13.64
CA ILE A 108 1.65 14.38 12.32
C ILE A 108 0.15 14.14 12.38
N THR A 109 -0.61 14.89 11.58
CA THR A 109 -2.05 14.68 11.39
C THR A 109 -2.26 14.21 9.97
N ASP A 110 -2.58 12.94 9.81
CA ASP A 110 -2.78 12.36 8.51
C ASP A 110 -4.22 12.43 8.06
N TYR A 111 -4.37 12.59 6.76
CA TYR A 111 -5.59 12.57 6.01
C TYR A 111 -5.48 11.45 4.98
N ILE A 112 -6.59 10.91 4.53
CA ILE A 112 -6.58 10.02 3.39
C ILE A 112 -6.67 10.86 2.13
N ALA A 113 -5.61 10.78 1.32
CA ALA A 113 -5.49 11.41 0.02
C ALA A 113 -5.82 10.42 -1.09
N TYR A 114 -6.22 10.96 -2.23
CA TYR A 114 -6.58 10.24 -3.44
C TYR A 114 -5.96 10.88 -4.66
N ARG A 115 -5.57 10.04 -5.64
CA ARG A 115 -5.21 10.43 -7.00
C ARG A 115 -5.76 9.41 -8.00
N LYS A 116 -6.18 9.91 -9.15
CA LYS A 116 -6.52 9.08 -10.31
C LYS A 116 -5.34 9.02 -11.25
N GLY A 117 -4.94 7.82 -11.65
CA GLY A 117 -3.94 7.58 -12.67
C GLY A 117 -4.55 7.21 -13.99
N VAL A 118 -4.00 7.72 -15.08
CA VAL A 118 -4.35 7.34 -16.44
C VAL A 118 -3.09 6.96 -17.20
N LYS A 119 -3.17 5.88 -17.97
CA LYS A 119 -2.11 5.46 -18.88
C LYS A 119 -2.42 6.00 -20.27
N LEU A 120 -1.54 6.82 -20.81
CA LEU A 120 -1.73 7.40 -22.14
C LEU A 120 -1.09 6.55 -23.23
N GLU A 121 -1.26 6.95 -24.49
CA GLU A 121 -0.77 6.23 -25.67
C GLU A 121 0.75 6.03 -25.71
N ASP A 122 1.51 6.85 -24.98
CA ASP A 122 2.96 6.66 -24.80
C ASP A 122 3.35 5.54 -23.82
N GLY A 123 2.34 4.86 -23.27
CA GLY A 123 2.52 3.79 -22.28
C GLY A 123 2.90 4.26 -20.89
N ASN A 124 2.93 5.57 -20.64
CA ASN A 124 3.28 6.12 -19.34
C ASN A 124 2.04 6.44 -18.50
N TRP A 125 2.21 6.33 -17.18
CA TRP A 125 1.20 6.72 -16.23
C TRP A 125 1.29 8.23 -15.94
N TYR A 126 0.11 8.84 -15.83
CA TYR A 126 -0.09 10.24 -15.45
C TYR A 126 -1.08 10.28 -14.29
N TRP A 127 -0.79 11.06 -13.27
CA TRP A 127 -1.58 11.13 -12.05
C TRP A 127 -2.19 12.52 -11.86
N SER A 128 -3.46 12.54 -11.46
CA SER A 128 -4.18 13.77 -11.13
C SER A 128 -3.52 14.51 -9.95
N GLU A 129 -3.90 15.74 -9.75
CA GLU A 129 -3.61 16.44 -8.50
C GLU A 129 -4.16 15.69 -7.29
N LYS A 130 -3.49 15.88 -6.14
CA LYS A 130 -3.89 15.28 -4.87
C LYS A 130 -5.19 15.89 -4.36
N SER A 131 -6.15 15.05 -4.01
CA SER A 131 -7.35 15.44 -3.28
C SER A 131 -7.42 14.74 -1.92
N TYR A 132 -7.93 15.41 -0.90
CA TYR A 132 -8.15 14.82 0.41
C TYR A 132 -9.61 14.36 0.50
N ILE A 133 -9.81 13.05 0.57
CA ILE A 133 -11.14 12.44 0.52
C ILE A 133 -11.73 12.12 1.89
N LEU A 134 -10.89 11.92 2.89
CA LEU A 134 -11.28 11.83 4.30
C LEU A 134 -10.30 12.64 5.15
N ALA A 135 -10.84 13.32 6.17
CA ALA A 135 -10.10 14.09 7.16
C ALA A 135 -10.38 13.55 8.57
N PRO A 136 -9.50 13.74 9.56
CA PRO A 136 -9.86 13.45 10.95
C PRO A 136 -11.15 14.12 11.35
N LEU A 137 -11.94 13.44 12.20
CA LEU A 137 -13.25 13.92 12.64
C LEU A 137 -13.12 14.66 13.97
N LYS A 138 -13.16 16.00 13.91
CA LYS A 138 -13.00 16.85 15.09
C LYS A 138 -13.94 16.44 16.22
N GLY A 139 -13.39 16.21 17.40
CA GLY A 139 -14.14 15.84 18.60
C GLY A 139 -14.48 14.35 18.70
N SER A 140 -14.08 13.54 17.74
CA SER A 140 -14.23 12.08 17.82
C SER A 140 -13.18 11.48 18.75
N GLU A 141 -13.59 10.60 19.63
CA GLU A 141 -12.70 9.84 20.52
C GLU A 141 -11.87 8.78 19.78
N THR A 142 -12.30 8.38 18.57
CA THR A 142 -11.68 7.29 17.81
C THR A 142 -11.09 7.73 16.48
N GLU A 143 -11.47 8.88 15.94
CA GLU A 143 -11.03 9.38 14.61
C GLU A 143 -10.60 10.86 14.67
N GLY A 144 -10.37 11.39 15.86
CA GLY A 144 -10.17 12.85 16.04
C GLY A 144 -8.76 13.35 15.75
N LYS A 145 -7.76 12.49 15.86
CA LYS A 145 -6.36 12.88 15.76
C LYS A 145 -5.79 12.68 14.37
N HIS A 146 -5.80 11.45 13.88
CA HIS A 146 -5.42 11.16 12.52
C HIS A 146 -6.17 9.94 11.94
N ILE A 147 -6.15 9.82 10.62
CA ILE A 147 -6.63 8.67 9.87
C ILE A 147 -5.63 8.31 8.78
N CYS A 148 -5.32 7.02 8.65
CA CYS A 148 -4.23 6.55 7.80
C CYS A 148 -4.49 5.13 7.27
N ASP A 149 -3.51 4.55 6.58
CA ASP A 149 -3.45 3.18 6.10
C ASP A 149 -4.75 2.72 5.40
N PRO A 150 -5.22 3.46 4.38
CA PRO A 150 -6.43 3.09 3.66
C PRO A 150 -6.20 1.81 2.87
N ASN A 151 -7.25 0.98 2.80
CA ASN A 151 -7.32 -0.11 1.84
C ASN A 151 -8.73 -0.19 1.27
N VAL A 152 -8.85 -0.33 -0.05
CA VAL A 152 -10.13 -0.24 -0.75
C VAL A 152 -10.41 -1.52 -1.50
N VAL A 153 -11.65 -1.98 -1.41
CA VAL A 153 -12.17 -3.13 -2.16
C VAL A 153 -13.51 -2.80 -2.82
N LYS A 154 -13.73 -3.32 -4.01
CA LYS A 154 -14.99 -3.24 -4.74
C LYS A 154 -15.92 -4.37 -4.35
N GLY A 155 -17.23 -4.10 -4.29
CA GLY A 155 -18.27 -5.06 -3.96
C GLY A 155 -19.67 -4.46 -4.03
N GLU A 156 -20.59 -5.02 -3.25
CA GLU A 156 -21.96 -4.56 -3.07
C GLU A 156 -22.21 -4.45 -1.56
N PHE A 157 -22.19 -3.22 -1.02
CA PHE A 157 -22.22 -2.95 0.42
C PHE A 157 -23.47 -2.14 0.75
N ALA A 158 -24.46 -2.73 1.42
CA ALA A 158 -25.62 -2.01 1.89
C ALA A 158 -25.30 -1.30 3.22
N TYR A 159 -25.62 -0.01 3.29
CA TYR A 159 -25.46 0.80 4.50
C TYR A 159 -26.54 1.88 4.58
N ASN A 160 -27.32 1.87 5.66
CA ASN A 160 -28.38 2.86 5.93
C ASN A 160 -29.34 3.06 4.74
N GLY A 161 -29.78 1.93 4.15
CA GLY A 161 -30.79 1.93 3.07
C GLY A 161 -30.23 2.23 1.66
N GLU A 162 -28.93 2.42 1.52
CA GLU A 162 -28.27 2.62 0.23
C GLU A 162 -27.27 1.49 -0.06
N THR A 163 -27.00 1.25 -1.35
CA THR A 163 -25.96 0.31 -1.80
C THR A 163 -24.77 1.09 -2.35
N TYR A 164 -23.59 0.70 -1.92
CA TYR A 164 -22.31 1.28 -2.31
C TYR A 164 -21.44 0.24 -3.01
N SER A 165 -20.61 0.69 -3.96
CA SER A 165 -19.76 -0.18 -4.76
C SER A 165 -18.35 -0.35 -4.19
N TYR A 166 -17.94 0.50 -3.26
CA TYR A 166 -16.61 0.50 -2.68
C TYR A 166 -16.67 0.57 -1.16
N LEU A 167 -15.83 -0.24 -0.52
CA LEU A 167 -15.59 -0.24 0.92
C LEU A 167 -14.12 0.12 1.15
N MET A 168 -13.87 1.05 2.05
CA MET A 168 -12.55 1.40 2.55
C MET A 168 -12.45 0.99 4.02
N ALA A 169 -11.42 0.23 4.37
CA ALA A 169 -10.96 0.10 5.74
C ALA A 169 -9.76 1.03 5.95
N TYR A 170 -9.68 1.69 7.08
CA TYR A 170 -8.59 2.62 7.39
C TYR A 170 -8.27 2.61 8.88
N LEU A 171 -7.00 2.91 9.18
CA LEU A 171 -6.57 3.16 10.55
C LEU A 171 -7.11 4.52 11.00
N ALA A 172 -7.60 4.57 12.23
CA ALA A 172 -8.08 5.78 12.87
C ALA A 172 -7.53 5.88 14.29
N GLU A 173 -7.19 7.10 14.72
CA GLU A 173 -6.70 7.37 16.07
C GLU A 173 -7.48 8.54 16.67
N GLY A 174 -7.94 8.35 17.91
CA GLY A 174 -8.56 9.40 18.71
C GLY A 174 -7.53 10.31 19.37
N PHE A 175 -8.00 11.31 20.08
CA PHE A 175 -7.14 12.16 20.88
C PHE A 175 -6.61 11.38 22.09
N THR A 176 -5.35 11.02 22.05
CA THR A 176 -4.62 10.42 23.15
C THR A 176 -3.42 11.28 23.51
N GLU A 177 -2.90 11.12 24.71
CA GLU A 177 -1.71 11.84 25.18
C GLU A 177 -0.45 11.46 24.39
N PHE A 178 -0.48 10.31 23.71
CA PHE A 178 0.67 9.75 23.01
C PHE A 178 0.37 9.54 21.53
N VAL A 179 1.41 9.60 20.70
CA VAL A 179 1.32 9.40 19.25
C VAL A 179 1.31 7.91 18.92
N ASN A 180 0.50 7.50 17.94
CA ASN A 180 0.36 6.12 17.48
C ASN A 180 -0.05 5.13 18.57
N GLU A 181 -1.07 5.49 19.35
CA GLU A 181 -1.63 4.62 20.36
C GLU A 181 -3.14 4.51 20.22
N TYR A 182 -3.66 3.36 20.64
CA TYR A 182 -5.08 3.07 20.56
C TYR A 182 -5.64 3.19 19.15
N ASN A 183 -4.87 2.77 18.16
CA ASN A 183 -5.32 2.74 16.79
C ASN A 183 -6.52 1.80 16.65
N HIS A 184 -7.45 2.19 15.81
CA HIS A 184 -8.66 1.48 15.48
C HIS A 184 -8.72 1.19 13.99
N ILE A 185 -9.56 0.23 13.59
CA ILE A 185 -9.94 0.08 12.18
C ILE A 185 -11.35 0.61 12.02
N SER A 186 -11.50 1.59 11.15
CA SER A 186 -12.78 2.20 10.77
C SER A 186 -13.12 1.93 9.31
N LEU A 187 -14.39 2.09 8.96
CA LEU A 187 -14.91 1.84 7.62
C LEU A 187 -15.52 3.09 7.01
N ALA A 188 -15.39 3.20 5.69
CA ALA A 188 -16.13 4.16 4.86
C ALA A 188 -16.58 3.51 3.55
N VAL A 189 -17.65 4.02 2.96
CA VAL A 189 -18.22 3.51 1.70
C VAL A 189 -18.34 4.61 0.66
N ALA A 190 -18.29 4.23 -0.62
CA ALA A 190 -18.52 5.13 -1.74
C ALA A 190 -19.21 4.43 -2.91
N LYS A 191 -19.89 5.21 -3.76
CA LYS A 191 -20.50 4.71 -5.01
C LYS A 191 -19.51 4.72 -6.17
N SER A 192 -18.49 5.57 -6.11
CA SER A 192 -17.39 5.65 -7.09
C SER A 192 -16.04 5.72 -6.37
N PRO A 193 -14.93 5.39 -7.04
CA PRO A 193 -13.60 5.41 -6.44
C PRO A 193 -13.20 6.78 -5.88
N GLU A 194 -13.56 7.84 -6.59
CA GLU A 194 -13.27 9.22 -6.19
C GLU A 194 -14.05 9.66 -4.95
N GLY A 195 -15.12 8.95 -4.62
CA GLY A 195 -16.09 9.32 -3.58
C GLY A 195 -17.34 9.99 -4.15
N PRO A 196 -18.08 10.80 -3.35
CA PRO A 196 -17.75 11.13 -1.96
C PRO A 196 -17.76 9.90 -1.04
N TRP A 197 -16.78 9.85 -0.15
CA TRP A 197 -16.67 8.79 0.85
C TRP A 197 -17.51 9.11 2.08
N LYS A 198 -18.37 8.19 2.48
CA LYS A 198 -19.22 8.28 3.66
C LYS A 198 -18.73 7.35 4.75
N ARG A 199 -18.39 7.89 5.92
CA ARG A 199 -18.04 7.07 7.08
C ARG A 199 -19.21 6.21 7.53
N CYS A 200 -18.92 5.02 7.97
CA CYS A 200 -19.89 4.12 8.57
C CYS A 200 -19.98 4.41 10.08
N GLY A 201 -20.41 5.64 10.44
CA GLY A 201 -20.32 6.17 11.81
C GLY A 201 -21.07 5.36 12.85
N ASP A 202 -22.15 4.65 12.44
CA ASP A 202 -22.95 3.84 13.37
C ASP A 202 -22.25 2.52 13.76
N ILE A 203 -21.22 2.12 13.00
CA ILE A 203 -20.46 0.87 13.22
C ILE A 203 -18.96 1.12 13.47
N ASN A 204 -18.49 2.34 13.28
CA ASN A 204 -17.09 2.68 13.52
C ASN A 204 -16.82 2.87 15.02
N PRO A 205 -15.68 2.42 15.49
CA PRO A 205 -14.70 1.61 14.76
C PRO A 205 -15.12 0.14 14.68
N LEU A 206 -14.87 -0.50 13.53
CA LEU A 206 -15.09 -1.93 13.35
C LEU A 206 -14.23 -2.76 14.32
N LYS A 207 -12.98 -2.35 14.51
CA LYS A 207 -12.06 -2.90 15.51
C LYS A 207 -11.65 -1.78 16.44
N LYS A 208 -12.24 -1.77 17.62
CA LYS A 208 -11.91 -0.83 18.69
C LYS A 208 -10.84 -1.44 19.58
N TYR A 209 -9.72 -0.75 19.73
CA TYR A 209 -8.83 -1.06 20.82
C TYR A 209 -9.50 -0.72 22.13
N THR A 210 -9.53 -1.64 23.08
CA THR A 210 -10.06 -1.44 24.42
C THR A 210 -8.99 -1.76 25.45
N SER A 211 -9.04 -1.09 26.59
CA SER A 211 -8.17 -1.39 27.72
C SER A 211 -8.33 -2.83 28.23
N ASP A 212 -9.47 -3.46 27.92
CA ASP A 212 -9.76 -4.84 28.30
C ASP A 212 -8.91 -5.88 27.56
N GLU A 213 -8.30 -5.48 26.44
CA GLU A 213 -7.30 -6.29 25.73
C GLU A 213 -5.90 -6.17 26.36
N TYR A 214 -5.77 -5.29 27.35
CA TYR A 214 -4.57 -5.01 28.07
C TYR A 214 -4.62 -5.79 29.40
N PRO A 215 -3.66 -6.64 29.72
CA PRO A 215 -3.67 -7.39 30.96
C PRO A 215 -3.80 -6.46 32.18
N GLU A 216 -4.70 -6.79 33.10
CA GLU A 216 -4.98 -5.98 34.30
C GLU A 216 -3.73 -5.82 35.17
N GLU A 217 -2.84 -6.81 35.17
CA GLU A 217 -1.53 -6.77 35.85
C GLU A 217 -0.60 -5.68 35.30
N TRP A 218 -0.89 -5.13 34.13
CA TRP A 218 -0.17 -4.02 33.51
C TRP A 218 -0.74 -2.65 33.91
N GLY A 219 -1.73 -2.65 34.78
CA GLY A 219 -2.61 -1.54 35.13
C GLY A 219 -1.99 -0.18 35.46
N ASP A 220 -0.67 -0.09 35.61
CA ASP A 220 0.02 1.19 35.65
C ASP A 220 1.02 1.26 34.49
N ARG A 221 0.58 1.91 33.44
CA ARG A 221 1.35 2.16 32.23
C ARG A 221 2.75 2.73 32.49
N LYS A 222 2.90 3.55 33.51
CA LYS A 222 4.20 4.14 33.91
C LYS A 222 5.16 3.12 34.51
N LYS A 223 4.64 2.00 34.97
CA LYS A 223 5.44 0.89 35.55
C LYS A 223 5.74 -0.20 34.55
N HIS A 224 5.16 -0.14 33.36
CA HIS A 224 5.39 -1.12 32.33
C HIS A 224 6.84 -1.04 31.82
N PRO A 225 7.58 -2.17 31.69
CA PRO A 225 8.96 -2.16 31.23
C PRO A 225 9.15 -1.60 29.80
N TYR A 226 8.06 -1.45 29.07
CA TYR A 226 8.06 -0.91 27.70
C TYR A 226 6.87 0.02 27.47
N PRO A 227 6.76 1.14 28.18
CA PRO A 227 5.56 1.97 28.17
C PRO A 227 5.21 2.60 26.81
N GLU A 228 6.17 2.70 25.89
CA GLU A 228 6.04 3.52 24.69
C GLU A 228 5.61 2.76 23.43
N THR A 229 5.57 1.42 23.45
CA THR A 229 5.44 0.62 22.23
C THR A 229 4.24 -0.32 22.16
N TYR A 230 3.45 -0.43 23.22
CA TYR A 230 2.51 -1.54 23.37
C TYR A 230 1.06 -1.24 23.06
N LEU A 231 0.72 0.01 22.96
CA LEU A 231 -0.65 0.43 22.82
C LEU A 231 -1.01 0.80 21.38
N TRP A 232 -0.23 0.32 20.42
CA TRP A 232 -0.43 0.66 19.01
C TRP A 232 -1.83 0.31 18.51
N GLY A 233 -2.42 -0.78 18.97
CA GLY A 233 -3.78 -1.16 18.62
C GLY A 233 -3.87 -1.95 17.32
N TRP A 234 -4.80 -1.55 16.43
CA TRP A 234 -5.15 -2.21 15.19
C TRP A 234 -4.95 -1.29 14.00
N GLY A 235 -4.47 -1.80 12.88
CA GLY A 235 -4.36 -0.98 11.68
C GLY A 235 -3.84 -1.71 10.46
N GLN A 236 -3.56 -0.97 9.41
CA GLN A 236 -2.95 -1.46 8.17
C GLN A 236 -3.75 -2.63 7.56
N ALA A 237 -5.04 -2.39 7.37
CA ALA A 237 -5.91 -3.39 6.77
C ALA A 237 -5.52 -3.66 5.32
N SER A 238 -5.67 -4.92 4.91
CA SER A 238 -5.62 -5.34 3.51
C SER A 238 -6.80 -6.25 3.21
N MET A 239 -7.57 -5.92 2.18
CA MET A 239 -8.83 -6.56 1.86
C MET A 239 -8.79 -7.27 0.50
N ILE A 240 -9.34 -8.48 0.45
CA ILE A 240 -9.57 -9.25 -0.78
C ILE A 240 -11.04 -9.64 -0.81
N SER A 241 -11.76 -9.31 -1.88
CA SER A 241 -13.11 -9.80 -2.07
C SER A 241 -13.10 -11.31 -2.31
N ALA A 242 -13.90 -12.06 -1.56
CA ALA A 242 -14.03 -13.50 -1.73
C ALA A 242 -15.00 -13.87 -2.87
N ASP A 243 -16.02 -13.04 -3.12
CA ASP A 243 -17.13 -13.35 -4.04
C ASP A 243 -17.44 -12.23 -5.05
N LYS A 244 -16.62 -11.18 -5.08
CA LYS A 244 -16.85 -9.93 -5.84
C LYS A 244 -18.11 -9.18 -5.43
N LYS A 245 -18.66 -9.51 -4.27
CA LYS A 245 -19.82 -8.85 -3.65
C LYS A 245 -19.47 -8.33 -2.28
N GLY A 246 -20.11 -8.85 -1.23
CA GLY A 246 -19.95 -8.35 0.14
C GLY A 246 -19.03 -9.18 1.04
N ARG A 247 -18.63 -10.39 0.63
CA ARG A 247 -17.73 -11.22 1.45
C ARG A 247 -16.29 -10.83 1.22
N VAL A 248 -15.58 -10.50 2.29
CA VAL A 248 -14.24 -9.94 2.24
C VAL A 248 -13.33 -10.64 3.24
N MET A 249 -12.20 -11.15 2.77
CA MET A 249 -11.07 -11.48 3.62
C MET A 249 -10.36 -10.17 3.98
N MET A 250 -10.17 -9.91 5.26
CA MET A 250 -9.46 -8.73 5.76
C MET A 250 -8.30 -9.17 6.65
N ALA A 251 -7.09 -8.88 6.22
CA ALA A 251 -5.89 -8.97 7.03
C ALA A 251 -5.61 -7.60 7.67
N TYR A 252 -5.10 -7.59 8.89
CA TYR A 252 -4.71 -6.36 9.58
C TYR A 252 -3.64 -6.61 10.61
N SER A 253 -2.86 -5.59 10.90
CA SER A 253 -1.76 -5.65 11.86
C SER A 253 -2.22 -5.29 13.25
N SER A 254 -1.63 -5.96 14.24
CA SER A 254 -1.71 -5.55 15.64
C SER A 254 -0.35 -5.72 16.33
N ILE A 255 -0.10 -4.91 17.33
CA ILE A 255 1.04 -5.09 18.21
C ILE A 255 0.47 -5.32 19.61
N ARG A 256 0.72 -6.51 20.14
CA ARG A 256 0.23 -6.92 21.46
C ARG A 256 1.37 -7.40 22.34
N PRO A 257 1.35 -7.06 23.61
CA PRO A 257 2.25 -7.71 24.57
C PRO A 257 1.79 -9.14 24.84
N TYR A 258 2.76 -10.02 25.11
CA TYR A 258 2.49 -11.38 25.57
C TYR A 258 3.62 -11.89 26.48
N ALA A 259 3.31 -12.82 27.35
CA ALA A 259 4.28 -13.50 28.18
C ALA A 259 4.12 -15.02 28.04
N GLU A 260 5.10 -15.67 27.41
CA GLU A 260 5.09 -17.14 27.23
C GLU A 260 5.24 -17.89 28.56
N ASP A 261 6.00 -17.31 29.49
CA ASP A 261 6.29 -17.85 30.83
C ASP A 261 5.40 -17.22 31.92
N GLY A 262 4.46 -16.33 31.54
CA GLY A 262 3.63 -15.60 32.49
C GLY A 262 4.37 -14.50 33.28
N VAL A 263 5.65 -14.27 33.01
CA VAL A 263 6.50 -13.31 33.76
C VAL A 263 7.27 -12.39 32.84
N THR A 264 7.86 -12.91 31.77
CA THR A 264 8.74 -12.16 30.86
C THR A 264 7.93 -11.65 29.69
N TRP A 265 7.61 -10.37 29.70
CA TRP A 265 6.81 -9.74 28.67
C TRP A 265 7.61 -9.45 27.41
N LYS A 266 7.02 -9.82 26.28
CA LYS A 266 7.53 -9.57 24.94
C LYS A 266 6.48 -8.84 24.11
N GLN A 267 6.93 -8.07 23.14
CA GLN A 267 6.06 -7.48 22.14
C GLN A 267 5.82 -8.48 21.01
N ALA A 268 4.57 -8.73 20.68
CA ALA A 268 4.20 -9.53 19.52
C ALA A 268 3.72 -8.64 18.39
N TYR A 269 4.36 -8.77 17.24
CA TYR A 269 3.85 -8.24 15.98
C TYR A 269 2.99 -9.32 15.34
N MET A 270 1.72 -9.03 15.15
CA MET A 270 0.75 -10.02 14.67
C MET A 270 0.01 -9.51 13.45
N THR A 271 -0.15 -10.38 12.47
CA THR A 271 -1.16 -10.22 11.44
C THR A 271 -2.35 -11.11 11.80
N THR A 272 -3.50 -10.51 11.93
CA THR A 272 -4.78 -11.18 12.10
C THR A 272 -5.49 -11.19 10.76
N ILE A 273 -6.19 -12.28 10.45
CA ILE A 273 -6.99 -12.42 9.24
C ILE A 273 -8.37 -12.88 9.64
N ASP A 274 -9.36 -12.09 9.26
CA ASP A 274 -10.78 -12.40 9.42
C ASP A 274 -11.45 -12.49 8.05
N ARG A 275 -12.54 -13.24 7.94
CA ARG A 275 -13.47 -13.10 6.84
C ARG A 275 -14.78 -12.56 7.36
N TYR A 276 -15.24 -11.49 6.73
CA TYR A 276 -16.50 -10.83 7.02
C TYR A 276 -17.46 -10.93 5.83
N ASP A 277 -18.74 -11.02 6.14
CA ASP A 277 -19.82 -10.66 5.23
C ASP A 277 -20.22 -9.20 5.53
N PHE A 278 -19.79 -8.30 4.65
CA PHE A 278 -20.10 -6.87 4.65
C PHE A 278 -21.24 -6.51 3.70
N SER A 279 -21.95 -7.49 3.14
CA SER A 279 -23.09 -7.22 2.23
C SER A 279 -24.15 -6.34 2.87
N ASP A 280 -24.33 -6.44 4.20
CA ASP A 280 -25.11 -5.53 5.04
C ASP A 280 -24.25 -5.01 6.18
N LEU A 281 -23.76 -3.79 6.04
CA LEU A 281 -22.89 -3.16 7.03
C LEU A 281 -23.63 -2.84 8.35
N ASN A 282 -24.97 -2.77 8.34
CA ASN A 282 -25.72 -2.63 9.59
C ASN A 282 -25.81 -3.97 10.36
N ASN A 283 -25.42 -5.08 9.73
CA ASN A 283 -25.50 -6.43 10.32
C ASN A 283 -24.31 -7.27 9.87
N ILE A 284 -23.10 -6.80 10.17
CA ILE A 284 -21.83 -7.45 9.80
C ILE A 284 -21.74 -8.82 10.44
N LYS A 285 -21.39 -9.84 9.63
CA LYS A 285 -21.15 -11.20 10.10
C LYS A 285 -19.67 -11.55 9.95
N LYS A 286 -19.11 -12.15 10.97
CA LYS A 286 -17.77 -12.72 10.92
C LYS A 286 -17.90 -14.22 10.62
N GLU A 287 -17.35 -14.68 9.51
CA GLU A 287 -17.39 -16.08 9.09
C GLU A 287 -16.29 -16.91 9.74
N TYR A 288 -15.07 -16.36 9.83
CA TYR A 288 -13.98 -16.93 10.59
C TYR A 288 -13.05 -15.85 11.14
N GLU A 289 -12.23 -16.24 12.12
CA GLU A 289 -11.18 -15.40 12.70
C GLU A 289 -9.89 -16.21 12.84
N LEU A 290 -8.79 -15.63 12.37
CA LEU A 290 -7.45 -16.16 12.58
C LEU A 290 -6.63 -15.13 13.37
N THR A 291 -6.55 -15.31 14.68
CA THR A 291 -5.94 -14.34 15.60
C THR A 291 -4.44 -14.15 15.41
N LYS A 292 -3.75 -15.13 14.83
CA LYS A 292 -2.34 -15.03 14.47
C LYS A 292 -2.10 -15.81 13.19
N MET A 293 -1.63 -15.13 12.16
CA MET A 293 -1.25 -15.79 10.91
C MET A 293 0.01 -16.63 11.14
N PRO A 294 -0.04 -17.94 10.92
CA PRO A 294 1.14 -18.78 10.95
C PRO A 294 2.10 -18.41 9.82
N ILE A 295 3.34 -18.09 10.18
CA ILE A 295 4.35 -17.67 9.22
C ILE A 295 5.52 -18.64 9.27
N THR A 296 5.73 -19.33 8.15
CA THR A 296 6.91 -20.14 7.94
C THR A 296 7.42 -19.93 6.53
N GLY A 297 8.75 -19.91 6.37
CA GLY A 297 9.38 -19.83 5.04
C GLY A 297 9.61 -18.41 4.51
N ILE A 298 9.10 -17.37 5.15
CA ILE A 298 9.38 -15.99 4.74
C ILE A 298 10.75 -15.59 5.25
N LYS A 299 11.58 -15.05 4.35
CA LYS A 299 12.91 -14.57 4.67
C LYS A 299 13.04 -13.09 4.36
N ARG A 300 13.68 -12.36 5.26
CA ARG A 300 14.08 -10.97 5.08
C ARG A 300 15.58 -10.86 5.27
N GLY A 301 16.30 -10.33 4.27
CA GLY A 301 17.75 -10.22 4.34
C GLY A 301 18.50 -11.56 4.60
N GLY A 302 17.87 -12.71 4.28
CA GLY A 302 18.42 -14.04 4.55
C GLY A 302 17.94 -14.67 5.87
N TYR A 303 17.32 -13.92 6.75
CA TYR A 303 16.80 -14.39 8.03
C TYR A 303 15.32 -14.73 7.95
N GLN A 304 14.92 -15.79 8.63
CA GLN A 304 13.49 -16.11 8.75
C GLN A 304 12.83 -15.10 9.70
N ILE A 305 11.70 -14.52 9.25
CA ILE A 305 10.89 -13.67 10.10
C ILE A 305 9.81 -14.49 10.80
N PRO A 306 9.76 -14.43 12.13
CA PRO A 306 8.77 -15.18 12.90
C PRO A 306 7.39 -14.51 12.88
N GLU A 307 7.35 -13.22 12.60
CA GLU A 307 6.15 -12.39 12.71
C GLU A 307 6.09 -11.38 11.57
N VAL A 308 4.88 -11.09 11.10
CA VAL A 308 4.62 -10.16 10.00
C VAL A 308 3.59 -9.14 10.44
N THR A 309 3.91 -7.88 10.18
CA THR A 309 2.96 -6.76 10.21
C THR A 309 3.01 -6.01 8.88
N ASN A 310 2.06 -5.13 8.63
CA ASN A 310 2.03 -4.27 7.46
C ASN A 310 2.05 -5.07 6.15
N GLY A 311 1.38 -6.22 6.15
CA GLY A 311 1.25 -7.05 4.97
C GLY A 311 0.12 -6.58 4.09
N ASP A 312 0.39 -6.39 2.80
CA ASP A 312 -0.67 -6.27 1.80
C ASP A 312 -0.78 -7.56 1.00
N PHE A 313 -2.03 -7.96 0.70
CA PHE A 313 -2.37 -9.27 0.17
C PHE A 313 -3.08 -9.13 -1.17
N ALA A 314 -2.86 -10.09 -2.06
CA ALA A 314 -3.57 -10.20 -3.32
C ALA A 314 -3.87 -11.67 -3.65
N TYR A 315 -4.93 -11.91 -4.39
CA TYR A 315 -5.31 -13.26 -4.84
C TYR A 315 -5.12 -13.41 -6.34
N GLU A 316 -4.48 -14.48 -6.75
CA GLU A 316 -4.33 -14.89 -8.15
C GLU A 316 -5.28 -16.06 -8.47
N PRO A 317 -6.36 -15.82 -9.23
CA PRO A 317 -7.32 -16.87 -9.56
C PRO A 317 -6.74 -17.99 -10.43
N ALA A 318 -5.85 -17.66 -11.36
CA ALA A 318 -5.33 -18.62 -12.34
C ALA A 318 -4.54 -19.76 -11.68
N LYS A 319 -3.79 -19.45 -10.62
CA LYS A 319 -3.00 -20.43 -9.86
C LYS A 319 -3.61 -20.76 -8.51
N ASN A 320 -4.71 -20.10 -8.14
CA ASN A 320 -5.34 -20.21 -6.83
C ASN A 320 -4.35 -19.94 -5.69
N ARG A 321 -3.67 -18.77 -5.74
CA ARG A 321 -2.63 -18.38 -4.80
C ARG A 321 -2.95 -17.08 -4.09
N ILE A 322 -2.48 -16.98 -2.86
CA ILE A 322 -2.44 -15.72 -2.10
C ILE A 322 -1.00 -15.22 -2.10
N TYR A 323 -0.82 -14.01 -2.59
CA TYR A 323 0.44 -13.26 -2.49
C TYR A 323 0.39 -12.32 -1.30
N MET A 324 1.54 -12.05 -0.72
CA MET A 324 1.72 -11.09 0.35
C MET A 324 3.05 -10.38 0.15
N ILE A 325 3.02 -9.05 0.27
CA ILE A 325 4.21 -8.24 0.47
C ILE A 325 4.16 -7.64 1.87
N THR A 326 5.28 -7.54 2.55
CA THR A 326 5.36 -6.96 3.89
C THR A 326 6.54 -6.01 3.99
N ASP A 327 6.65 -5.28 5.09
CA ASP A 327 7.71 -4.32 5.30
C ASP A 327 9.11 -4.89 5.10
N GLY A 328 9.94 -4.12 4.40
CA GLY A 328 11.38 -4.29 4.43
C GLY A 328 11.94 -3.50 5.61
N ARG A 329 12.29 -4.15 6.71
CA ARG A 329 12.87 -3.47 7.86
C ARG A 329 14.39 -3.40 7.79
N TYR A 330 14.93 -2.49 8.58
CA TYR A 330 16.32 -2.37 8.86
C TYR A 330 16.81 -3.62 9.61
N ASP A 331 17.90 -4.21 9.18
CA ASP A 331 18.57 -5.27 9.93
C ASP A 331 19.49 -4.62 10.96
N ASP A 332 19.05 -4.60 12.22
CA ASP A 332 19.78 -4.00 13.33
C ASP A 332 21.16 -4.62 13.54
N THR A 333 21.35 -5.88 13.09
CA THR A 333 22.61 -6.60 13.25
C THR A 333 23.65 -6.18 12.21
N THR A 334 23.24 -5.96 10.96
CA THR A 334 24.13 -5.64 9.85
C THR A 334 24.15 -4.16 9.50
N GLY A 335 23.21 -3.38 10.02
CA GLY A 335 23.04 -1.97 9.67
C GLY A 335 22.60 -1.76 8.23
N LYS A 336 22.06 -2.78 7.57
CA LYS A 336 21.61 -2.72 6.18
C LYS A 336 20.10 -2.80 6.08
N ALA A 337 19.51 -2.02 5.20
CA ALA A 337 18.10 -2.16 4.90
C ALA A 337 17.85 -3.50 4.16
N ALA A 338 16.88 -4.26 4.64
CA ALA A 338 16.40 -5.44 3.94
C ALA A 338 15.20 -5.05 3.07
N GLY A 339 15.13 -5.56 1.85
CA GLY A 339 13.98 -5.32 0.98
C GLY A 339 12.70 -5.97 1.52
N ALA A 340 11.57 -5.44 1.10
CA ALA A 340 10.26 -5.99 1.41
C ALA A 340 10.08 -7.37 0.76
N PRO A 341 9.84 -8.45 1.51
CA PRO A 341 9.66 -9.77 0.93
C PRO A 341 8.29 -9.91 0.27
N LEU A 342 8.28 -10.25 -1.01
CA LEU A 342 7.12 -10.72 -1.73
C LEU A 342 7.08 -12.25 -1.64
N SER A 343 5.99 -12.79 -1.16
CA SER A 343 5.82 -14.23 -0.91
C SER A 343 4.43 -14.70 -1.31
N TRP A 344 4.26 -16.00 -1.53
CA TRP A 344 2.97 -16.60 -1.86
C TRP A 344 2.73 -17.92 -1.14
N ILE A 345 1.46 -18.30 -1.01
CA ILE A 345 1.00 -19.63 -0.60
C ILE A 345 -0.14 -20.09 -1.49
N ASP A 346 -0.34 -21.41 -1.61
CA ASP A 346 -1.54 -21.97 -2.25
C ASP A 346 -2.75 -21.71 -1.37
N ASN A 347 -3.85 -21.28 -1.98
CA ASN A 347 -5.08 -20.93 -1.25
C ASN A 347 -5.79 -22.13 -0.61
N GLN A 348 -5.56 -23.36 -1.10
CA GLN A 348 -6.12 -24.61 -0.54
C GLN A 348 -7.66 -24.64 -0.45
N GLY A 349 -8.34 -23.93 -1.33
CA GLY A 349 -9.81 -23.86 -1.37
C GLY A 349 -10.30 -23.23 -2.66
N ARG A 350 -11.59 -22.93 -2.73
CA ARG A 350 -12.22 -22.37 -3.95
C ARG A 350 -12.32 -20.85 -3.90
N GLU A 351 -12.49 -20.30 -2.69
CA GLU A 351 -12.66 -18.87 -2.50
C GLU A 351 -11.35 -18.24 -1.99
N PRO A 352 -11.05 -17.01 -2.38
CA PRO A 352 -9.92 -16.28 -1.86
C PRO A 352 -9.87 -16.29 -0.31
N GLY A 353 -8.75 -16.71 0.24
CA GLY A 353 -8.57 -16.80 1.69
C GLY A 353 -9.06 -18.07 2.36
N ASP A 354 -9.53 -19.11 1.62
CA ASP A 354 -9.94 -20.38 2.22
C ASP A 354 -8.80 -21.08 2.98
N VAL A 355 -7.56 -20.88 2.58
CA VAL A 355 -6.41 -21.39 3.32
C VAL A 355 -6.42 -20.90 4.77
N PHE A 356 -6.83 -19.66 5.03
CA PHE A 356 -6.88 -19.11 6.38
C PHE A 356 -8.06 -19.66 7.17
N ASN A 357 -9.19 -19.90 6.53
CA ASN A 357 -10.31 -20.61 7.15
C ASN A 357 -9.91 -22.04 7.55
N ASN A 358 -9.21 -22.75 6.67
CA ASN A 358 -8.70 -24.08 6.98
C ASN A 358 -7.76 -24.06 8.20
N ILE A 359 -6.85 -23.09 8.26
CA ILE A 359 -5.94 -22.92 9.39
C ILE A 359 -6.72 -22.61 10.69
N ALA A 360 -7.70 -21.72 10.64
CA ALA A 360 -8.55 -21.39 11.78
C ALA A 360 -9.31 -22.64 12.29
N ASN A 361 -9.62 -23.61 11.41
CA ASN A 361 -10.23 -24.87 11.73
C ASN A 361 -9.23 -26.01 12.06
N GLY A 362 -7.97 -25.68 12.31
CA GLY A 362 -6.95 -26.63 12.79
C GLY A 362 -6.16 -27.36 11.72
N VAL A 363 -6.30 -27.00 10.44
CA VAL A 363 -5.43 -27.52 9.37
C VAL A 363 -4.08 -26.81 9.41
N SER A 364 -3.00 -27.57 9.26
CA SER A 364 -1.66 -27.00 9.24
C SER A 364 -1.48 -25.97 8.13
N ALA A 365 -0.87 -24.83 8.45
CA ALA A 365 -0.56 -23.80 7.49
C ALA A 365 0.47 -24.27 6.46
N PRO A 366 0.32 -23.93 5.17
CA PRO A 366 1.35 -24.17 4.19
C PRO A 366 2.56 -23.26 4.46
N LYS A 367 3.69 -23.68 3.94
CA LYS A 367 4.89 -22.87 3.98
C LYS A 367 4.81 -21.75 2.93
N TRP A 368 5.08 -20.52 3.33
CA TRP A 368 5.21 -19.40 2.41
C TRP A 368 6.45 -19.54 1.54
N ASN A 369 6.31 -19.23 0.28
CA ASN A 369 7.38 -19.23 -0.72
C ASN A 369 7.78 -17.79 -1.00
N THR A 370 8.95 -17.36 -0.54
CA THR A 370 9.49 -16.03 -0.84
C THR A 370 10.00 -16.01 -2.27
N VAL A 371 9.46 -15.11 -3.09
CA VAL A 371 9.78 -14.97 -4.52
C VAL A 371 10.90 -13.97 -4.74
N ALA A 372 10.77 -12.82 -4.09
CA ALA A 372 11.67 -11.70 -4.27
C ALA A 372 11.78 -10.88 -2.98
N SER A 373 12.87 -10.17 -2.85
CA SER A 373 13.01 -9.07 -1.90
C SER A 373 12.96 -7.78 -2.70
N VAL A 374 11.88 -7.02 -2.53
CA VAL A 374 11.64 -5.80 -3.30
C VAL A 374 12.40 -4.66 -2.67
N LEU A 375 13.11 -3.92 -3.49
CA LEU A 375 14.00 -2.83 -3.12
C LEU A 375 15.25 -3.30 -2.38
N GLY A 376 16.31 -3.44 -3.16
CA GLY A 376 17.66 -3.45 -2.62
C GLY A 376 17.98 -2.11 -1.98
N THR A 377 18.93 -2.19 -1.09
CA THR A 377 19.47 -1.16 -0.21
C THR A 377 19.98 0.12 -0.88
N ASP A 378 20.04 0.16 -2.21
CA ASP A 378 20.84 1.16 -2.91
C ASP A 378 20.18 2.52 -3.07
N ARG A 379 18.87 2.62 -2.81
CA ARG A 379 18.11 3.83 -3.09
C ARG A 379 17.38 4.44 -1.91
N VAL A 380 17.12 3.66 -0.88
CA VAL A 380 16.52 4.15 0.35
C VAL A 380 17.60 4.14 1.41
N ASN A 381 18.33 5.21 1.52
CA ASN A 381 19.39 5.33 2.51
C ASN A 381 18.83 5.14 3.91
N ASN A 382 19.03 3.96 4.47
CA ASN A 382 18.74 3.61 5.85
C ASN A 382 17.26 3.64 6.29
N ILE A 383 16.28 3.83 5.38
CA ILE A 383 14.90 3.63 5.72
C ILE A 383 14.41 2.38 5.01
N ALA A 384 13.91 1.46 5.76
CA ALA A 384 13.23 0.30 5.27
C ALA A 384 12.05 0.69 4.36
N SER A 385 11.78 -0.11 3.33
CA SER A 385 10.54 -0.01 2.59
C SER A 385 9.39 -0.24 3.56
N HIS A 386 8.58 0.78 3.77
CA HIS A 386 7.56 0.77 4.81
C HIS A 386 6.18 0.85 4.17
N ASN A 387 5.20 0.19 4.77
CA ASN A 387 3.83 0.09 4.26
C ASN A 387 3.78 -0.10 2.74
N THR A 388 3.99 -1.33 2.35
CA THR A 388 4.03 -1.76 0.96
C THR A 388 2.65 -2.18 0.48
N ALA A 389 2.36 -2.02 -0.81
CA ALA A 389 1.12 -2.46 -1.42
C ALA A 389 1.39 -3.24 -2.71
N ILE A 390 0.57 -4.23 -2.99
CA ILE A 390 0.49 -4.89 -4.30
C ILE A 390 -0.52 -4.11 -5.15
N ILE A 391 -0.12 -3.68 -6.35
CA ILE A 391 -1.06 -3.09 -7.31
C ILE A 391 -1.88 -4.23 -7.90
N ARG A 392 -3.20 -4.18 -7.73
CA ARG A 392 -4.13 -5.26 -8.02
C ARG A 392 -5.45 -4.68 -8.56
N ASN A 393 -6.35 -5.49 -9.07
CA ASN A 393 -7.66 -4.98 -9.47
C ASN A 393 -8.52 -4.58 -8.25
N ALA A 394 -9.63 -3.93 -8.50
CA ALA A 394 -10.51 -3.39 -7.46
C ALA A 394 -11.07 -4.45 -6.48
N TYR A 395 -11.04 -5.73 -6.84
CA TYR A 395 -11.44 -6.83 -5.94
C TYR A 395 -10.30 -7.37 -5.07
N GLY A 396 -9.11 -6.81 -5.18
CA GLY A 396 -7.93 -7.33 -4.49
C GLY A 396 -7.29 -8.52 -5.22
N TRP A 397 -7.58 -8.71 -6.52
CA TRP A 397 -7.10 -9.83 -7.29
C TRP A 397 -6.03 -9.40 -8.29
N LEU A 398 -5.09 -10.30 -8.57
CA LEU A 398 -4.14 -10.16 -9.67
C LEU A 398 -4.74 -10.74 -10.94
N ASN A 399 -4.71 -9.97 -12.02
CA ASN A 399 -5.14 -10.45 -13.33
C ASN A 399 -4.08 -11.38 -13.95
N ASP A 400 -2.82 -11.03 -13.76
CA ASP A 400 -1.65 -11.82 -14.15
C ASP A 400 -0.55 -11.63 -13.09
N ALA A 401 -0.06 -12.74 -12.56
CA ALA A 401 1.02 -12.72 -11.59
C ALA A 401 2.39 -13.05 -12.20
N SER A 402 2.53 -13.11 -13.53
CA SER A 402 3.84 -13.21 -14.19
C SER A 402 4.66 -11.95 -13.97
N GLU A 403 3.99 -10.81 -13.86
CA GLU A 403 4.56 -9.53 -13.47
C GLU A 403 3.70 -8.90 -12.38
N ILE A 404 4.26 -8.71 -11.20
CA ILE A 404 3.59 -8.07 -10.07
C ILE A 404 4.16 -6.68 -9.88
N GLU A 405 3.30 -5.68 -9.97
CA GLU A 405 3.66 -4.33 -9.59
C GLU A 405 3.37 -4.07 -8.12
N VAL A 406 4.29 -3.41 -7.47
CA VAL A 406 4.17 -3.03 -6.05
C VAL A 406 4.45 -1.56 -5.87
N ALA A 407 3.77 -0.96 -4.91
CA ALA A 407 4.04 0.37 -4.42
C ALA A 407 4.63 0.29 -3.01
N VAL A 408 5.61 1.12 -2.74
CA VAL A 408 6.29 1.13 -1.45
C VAL A 408 6.48 2.56 -0.97
N THR A 409 6.35 2.76 0.31
CA THR A 409 6.74 4.02 0.92
C THR A 409 8.25 4.05 1.11
N GLY A 410 8.89 5.03 0.55
CA GLY A 410 10.34 5.20 0.66
C GLY A 410 10.77 6.66 0.58
N SER A 411 11.97 6.95 1.02
CA SER A 411 12.55 8.28 0.85
C SER A 411 13.32 8.37 -0.46
N CYS A 412 13.08 9.41 -1.25
CA CYS A 412 13.87 9.69 -2.46
C CYS A 412 15.13 10.50 -2.16
N VAL A 413 15.39 10.84 -0.93
CA VAL A 413 16.50 11.72 -0.52
C VAL A 413 17.64 10.90 0.05
N LYS A 414 18.88 11.23 -0.33
CA LYS A 414 20.05 10.60 0.27
C LYS A 414 20.22 11.05 1.73
N ALA A 415 20.65 10.16 2.62
CA ALA A 415 20.79 10.41 4.06
C ALA A 415 21.58 11.68 4.42
N ASN A 416 22.56 12.09 3.59
CA ASN A 416 23.34 13.30 3.82
C ASN A 416 22.58 14.61 3.54
N VAL A 417 21.44 14.57 2.84
CA VAL A 417 20.59 15.75 2.60
C VAL A 417 19.84 16.15 3.88
N PHE A 418 19.58 15.20 4.78
CA PHE A 418 18.95 15.48 6.08
C PHE A 418 19.78 16.39 6.98
N LYS A 419 21.11 16.47 6.77
CA LYS A 419 21.97 17.39 7.51
C LYS A 419 21.69 18.87 7.23
N VAL A 420 20.93 19.15 6.19
CA VAL A 420 20.59 20.52 5.76
C VAL A 420 19.27 21.00 6.39
N HIS A 421 18.49 20.10 7.01
CA HIS A 421 17.27 20.51 7.70
C HIS A 421 17.62 21.07 9.08
N PRO A 422 17.39 22.36 9.35
CA PRO A 422 17.83 22.98 10.61
C PRO A 422 17.14 22.40 11.86
N GLU A 423 16.04 21.67 11.69
CA GLU A 423 15.28 21.05 12.79
C GLU A 423 15.63 19.57 12.97
N SER A 424 16.45 18.96 12.10
CA SER A 424 16.84 17.56 12.22
C SER A 424 18.09 17.42 13.07
N THR A 425 17.95 16.82 14.22
CA THR A 425 19.10 16.29 14.98
C THR A 425 19.58 14.99 14.32
N LYS A 426 20.82 14.56 14.59
CA LYS A 426 21.39 13.31 14.02
C LYS A 426 20.54 12.04 14.27
N ASN A 427 19.62 12.09 15.21
CA ASN A 427 18.77 11.00 15.66
C ASN A 427 17.28 11.25 15.35
N ASP A 428 16.95 12.28 14.57
CA ASP A 428 15.56 12.60 14.27
C ASP A 428 15.05 11.72 13.12
N THR A 429 14.50 10.58 13.47
CA THR A 429 13.77 9.71 12.55
C THR A 429 12.59 10.44 11.92
N ASN A 430 12.03 11.44 12.58
CA ASN A 430 10.91 12.24 12.06
C ASN A 430 11.32 13.07 10.84
N ALA A 431 12.55 13.60 10.78
CA ALA A 431 13.02 14.31 9.58
C ALA A 431 12.99 13.44 8.32
N MET A 432 13.18 12.15 8.48
CA MET A 432 13.16 11.17 7.38
C MET A 432 11.74 10.94 6.88
N LEU A 433 10.73 10.91 7.76
CA LEU A 433 9.32 10.74 7.42
C LEU A 433 8.82 11.86 6.48
N TRP A 434 9.32 13.07 6.66
CA TRP A 434 8.91 14.22 5.85
C TRP A 434 9.35 14.19 4.39
N THR A 435 10.12 13.19 3.99
CA THR A 435 10.55 12.99 2.60
C THR A 435 9.93 11.74 1.97
N TYR A 436 8.96 11.12 2.62
CA TYR A 436 8.32 9.93 2.12
C TYR A 436 7.61 10.19 0.79
N ARG A 437 7.86 9.28 -0.14
CA ARG A 437 7.27 9.20 -1.47
C ARG A 437 6.75 7.79 -1.70
N ILE A 438 5.80 7.67 -2.59
CA ILE A 438 5.33 6.38 -3.06
C ILE A 438 6.07 6.03 -4.33
N LEU A 439 6.81 4.93 -4.27
CA LEU A 439 7.64 4.41 -5.34
C LEU A 439 7.01 3.15 -5.91
N ARG A 440 7.05 2.98 -7.22
CA ARG A 440 6.56 1.80 -7.94
C ARG A 440 7.70 0.92 -8.42
N LYS A 441 7.49 -0.39 -8.31
CA LYS A 441 8.39 -1.44 -8.81
C LYS A 441 7.60 -2.52 -9.51
N SER A 442 8.14 -3.03 -10.61
CA SER A 442 7.67 -4.25 -11.26
C SER A 442 8.57 -5.43 -10.93
N ILE A 443 7.98 -6.57 -10.69
CA ILE A 443 8.67 -7.81 -10.32
C ILE A 443 8.20 -8.89 -11.28
N THR A 444 9.10 -9.34 -12.14
CA THR A 444 8.84 -10.51 -13.00
C THR A 444 9.05 -11.79 -12.19
N ILE A 445 8.03 -12.62 -12.14
CA ILE A 445 8.08 -13.91 -11.45
C ILE A 445 8.46 -14.99 -12.45
N VAL A 446 9.68 -15.52 -12.33
CA VAL A 446 10.15 -16.65 -13.11
C VAL A 446 9.99 -17.93 -12.28
N GLU A 447 9.01 -18.74 -12.62
CA GLU A 447 8.87 -20.08 -12.03
C GLU A 447 9.98 -20.98 -12.61
N ARG A 448 10.87 -21.46 -11.75
CA ARG A 448 11.79 -22.51 -12.15
C ARG A 448 10.96 -23.77 -12.41
N LYS A 449 11.00 -24.31 -13.64
CA LYS A 449 10.52 -25.67 -13.89
C LYS A 449 11.39 -26.57 -13.01
N GLU A 450 10.78 -27.29 -12.07
CA GLU A 450 11.45 -28.40 -11.42
C GLU A 450 11.88 -29.36 -12.51
N GLU A 451 13.18 -29.47 -12.72
CA GLU A 451 13.70 -30.57 -13.53
C GLU A 451 13.31 -31.85 -12.78
N GLN A 452 12.42 -32.60 -13.38
CA GLN A 452 12.06 -33.94 -12.90
C GLN A 452 13.34 -34.76 -12.89
N GLN A 453 13.93 -34.94 -11.69
CA GLN A 453 14.96 -35.93 -11.44
C GLN A 453 14.34 -37.30 -11.19
#